data_49d183a787b7b33d85bde0e95ea0461c
#
_entry.id   49d183a787b7b33d85bde0e95ea0461c
#
_cell.length_a   1.000
_cell.length_b   1.000
_cell.length_c   1.000
_cell.angle_alpha   90.00
_cell.angle_beta   90.00
_cell.angle_gamma   90.00
#
_symmetry.space_group_name_H-M   'P 1'
#
loop_
_entity.id
_entity.type
_entity.pdbx_description
1 polymer ?
#
loop_
_entity_poly.entity_id
_entity_poly.type
_entity_poly.pdbx_seq_one_letter_code
_entity_poly.pdbx_strand_id
1 'polypeptide(L)'
;MRKPSEVIINGKTLEEILENHLHWLKRDVDDWKEMRANLDGADISNTDLRFTNLKYASLNDVNFYKSDLRGANFCKASLQHTNLSYADFREATLNNAYIFNSNLSYADFGDASLVGACLAHSNLAKADFGGANLCWADLRSCAFYHADLRFCNFMYANLRGSKYVPYIPFQCPSDGAFVGWKKVNNVLIKLEIPADAKRSSATTNKCRCDKAKVLGFYDSLGSKELDITELVNDKFEKCKYVKGEMVYPDFFDEDRWNECSHGIHFFVNKQDAINYNN
;
A
#
# COMPACT_ATOMS: atom_id res chain seq x y z
N MET A 1 16.20 27.72 -6.41
CA MET A 1 15.64 27.02 -5.25
C MET A 1 16.07 27.80 -4.03
N ARG A 2 15.16 28.13 -3.11
CA ARG A 2 15.44 28.86 -1.88
C ARG A 2 16.27 28.00 -0.93
N LYS A 3 17.16 28.62 -0.14
CA LYS A 3 17.80 27.95 0.99
C LYS A 3 16.90 28.02 2.22
N PRO A 4 16.99 27.09 3.18
CA PRO A 4 16.23 27.18 4.44
C PRO A 4 16.44 28.49 5.21
N SER A 5 17.65 29.07 5.16
CA SER A 5 17.96 30.38 5.75
C SER A 5 17.23 31.58 5.10
N GLU A 6 16.68 31.41 3.89
CA GLU A 6 15.96 32.45 3.15
C GLU A 6 14.44 32.38 3.36
N VAL A 7 13.95 31.34 4.07
CA VAL A 7 12.52 31.11 4.32
C VAL A 7 12.20 31.49 5.77
N ILE A 8 11.34 32.49 5.96
CA ILE A 8 10.94 32.97 7.28
C ILE A 8 9.53 32.46 7.60
N ILE A 9 9.39 31.81 8.76
CA ILE A 9 8.13 31.26 9.26
C ILE A 9 7.96 31.74 10.70
N ASN A 10 6.93 32.50 10.98
CA ASN A 10 6.64 33.04 12.30
C ASN A 10 7.86 33.76 12.96
N GLY A 11 8.62 34.49 12.16
CA GLY A 11 9.78 35.27 12.64
C GLY A 11 11.07 34.50 12.83
N LYS A 12 11.10 33.18 12.53
CA LYS A 12 12.30 32.34 12.51
C LYS A 12 12.64 31.90 11.11
N THR A 13 13.90 31.68 10.81
CA THR A 13 14.29 31.02 9.58
C THR A 13 13.90 29.54 9.62
N LEU A 14 13.61 28.95 8.46
CA LEU A 14 13.37 27.51 8.40
C LEU A 14 14.61 26.72 8.87
N GLU A 15 15.81 27.23 8.63
CA GLU A 15 17.07 26.65 9.11
C GLU A 15 17.08 26.53 10.64
N GLU A 16 16.75 27.61 11.36
CA GLU A 16 16.63 27.60 12.83
C GLU A 16 15.56 26.61 13.33
N ILE A 17 14.43 26.51 12.60
CA ILE A 17 13.37 25.57 12.98
C ILE A 17 13.84 24.13 12.79
N LEU A 18 14.57 23.83 11.71
CA LEU A 18 15.13 22.50 11.45
C LEU A 18 16.23 22.12 12.46
N GLU A 19 17.10 23.05 12.85
CA GLU A 19 18.11 22.84 13.90
C GLU A 19 17.44 22.55 15.25
N ASN A 20 16.46 23.35 15.65
CA ASN A 20 15.69 23.13 16.85
C ASN A 20 15.02 21.74 16.83
N HIS A 21 14.47 21.33 15.68
CA HIS A 21 13.87 20.02 15.54
C HIS A 21 14.88 18.87 15.71
N LEU A 22 16.12 19.04 15.28
CA LEU A 22 17.18 18.07 15.56
C LEU A 22 17.46 17.93 17.05
N HIS A 23 17.48 19.02 17.81
CA HIS A 23 17.57 19.01 19.28
C HIS A 23 16.37 18.29 19.90
N TRP A 24 15.14 18.53 19.37
CA TRP A 24 13.97 17.81 19.80
C TRP A 24 14.09 16.29 19.60
N LEU A 25 14.62 15.87 18.46
CA LEU A 25 14.81 14.45 18.14
C LEU A 25 15.86 13.79 19.04
N LYS A 26 16.96 14.51 19.37
CA LYS A 26 18.06 14.03 20.19
C LYS A 26 17.79 14.15 21.68
N ARG A 27 16.95 15.10 22.11
CA ARG A 27 16.67 15.47 23.51
C ARG A 27 17.93 15.90 24.25
N ASP A 28 18.82 16.63 23.59
CA ASP A 28 20.15 16.93 24.02
C ASP A 28 20.33 18.36 24.62
N VAL A 29 19.21 19.09 24.78
CA VAL A 29 19.16 20.42 25.42
C VAL A 29 17.96 20.47 26.39
N ASP A 30 18.00 21.38 27.38
CA ASP A 30 17.01 21.45 28.47
C ASP A 30 15.58 21.73 27.95
N ASP A 31 15.42 22.63 26.98
CA ASP A 31 14.12 23.07 26.46
C ASP A 31 13.66 22.30 25.22
N TRP A 32 14.22 21.08 24.97
CA TRP A 32 13.94 20.30 23.75
C TRP A 32 12.44 20.08 23.47
N LYS A 33 11.59 20.04 24.49
CA LYS A 33 10.17 19.71 24.34
C LYS A 33 9.42 20.64 23.39
N GLU A 34 9.78 21.93 23.41
CA GLU A 34 9.15 22.98 22.59
C GLU A 34 9.77 23.13 21.20
N MET A 35 10.79 22.31 20.89
CA MET A 35 11.58 22.44 19.66
C MET A 35 11.11 21.55 18.51
N ARG A 36 10.00 20.81 18.69
CA ARG A 36 9.42 20.02 17.61
C ARG A 36 8.98 20.95 16.46
N ALA A 37 9.44 20.63 15.22
CA ALA A 37 9.02 21.41 14.07
C ALA A 37 7.50 21.37 13.89
N ASN A 38 6.89 22.56 13.94
CA ASN A 38 5.55 22.82 13.50
C ASN A 38 5.60 23.86 12.38
N LEU A 39 5.34 23.41 11.16
CA LEU A 39 5.36 24.20 9.94
C LEU A 39 3.99 24.28 9.30
N ASP A 40 2.92 23.95 10.06
CA ASP A 40 1.55 23.92 9.54
C ASP A 40 1.19 25.22 8.82
N GLY A 41 0.67 25.12 7.59
CA GLY A 41 0.28 26.24 6.74
C GLY A 41 1.45 27.03 6.11
N ALA A 42 2.69 26.62 6.32
CA ALA A 42 3.83 27.37 5.79
C ALA A 42 4.01 27.22 4.26
N ASP A 43 4.49 28.28 3.61
CA ASP A 43 4.96 28.21 2.23
C ASP A 43 6.47 27.98 2.17
N ILE A 44 6.84 26.73 1.95
CA ILE A 44 8.25 26.31 1.75
C ILE A 44 8.47 25.76 0.33
N SER A 45 7.69 26.27 -0.62
CA SER A 45 7.82 25.94 -2.03
C SER A 45 9.20 26.33 -2.60
N ASN A 46 9.66 25.61 -3.63
CA ASN A 46 10.96 25.80 -4.27
C ASN A 46 12.15 25.85 -3.30
N THR A 47 12.12 25.11 -2.20
CA THR A 47 13.15 25.11 -1.15
C THR A 47 14.01 23.84 -1.23
N ASP A 48 15.31 23.99 -0.99
CA ASP A 48 16.25 22.88 -0.86
C ASP A 48 16.17 22.31 0.57
N LEU A 49 15.60 21.13 0.68
CA LEU A 49 15.40 20.40 1.96
C LEU A 49 16.01 19.00 1.89
N ARG A 50 16.99 18.81 1.01
CA ARG A 50 17.67 17.51 0.87
C ARG A 50 18.26 17.05 2.19
N PHE A 51 18.08 15.77 2.48
CA PHE A 51 18.61 15.09 3.66
C PHE A 51 18.14 15.68 5.00
N THR A 52 17.13 16.55 5.01
CA THR A 52 16.57 17.10 6.25
C THR A 52 15.85 16.02 7.06
N ASN A 53 15.91 16.11 8.37
CA ASN A 53 15.21 15.20 9.27
C ASN A 53 13.95 15.87 9.84
N LEU A 54 12.81 15.57 9.25
CA LEU A 54 11.47 16.04 9.64
C LEU A 54 10.62 14.92 10.27
N LYS A 55 11.28 13.91 10.83
CA LYS A 55 10.61 12.80 11.50
C LYS A 55 9.72 13.30 12.64
N TYR A 56 8.43 12.90 12.63
CA TYR A 56 7.39 13.35 13.56
C TYR A 56 7.00 14.83 13.45
N ALA A 57 7.49 15.61 12.51
CA ALA A 57 7.11 17.02 12.34
C ALA A 57 5.63 17.19 12.04
N SER A 58 5.06 18.36 12.39
CA SER A 58 3.72 18.79 11.94
C SER A 58 3.90 19.66 10.70
N LEU A 59 3.33 19.21 9.58
CA LEU A 59 3.51 19.78 8.25
C LEU A 59 2.15 19.87 7.52
N ASN A 60 1.04 19.99 8.25
CA ASN A 60 -0.28 20.03 7.64
C ASN A 60 -0.50 21.34 6.88
N ASP A 61 -1.21 21.29 5.78
CA ASP A 61 -1.50 22.44 4.91
C ASP A 61 -0.27 23.16 4.35
N VAL A 62 0.93 22.52 4.41
CA VAL A 62 2.18 23.10 3.90
C VAL A 62 2.22 23.08 2.37
N ASN A 63 2.77 24.14 1.79
CA ASN A 63 3.10 24.20 0.37
C ASN A 63 4.56 23.80 0.12
N PHE A 64 4.79 22.59 -0.39
CA PHE A 64 6.10 22.08 -0.84
C PHE A 64 6.28 22.12 -2.37
N TYR A 65 5.46 22.87 -3.08
CA TYR A 65 5.50 22.92 -4.54
C TYR A 65 6.94 23.07 -5.07
N LYS A 66 7.38 22.13 -5.91
CA LYS A 66 8.74 22.11 -6.53
C LYS A 66 9.91 22.11 -5.55
N SER A 67 9.74 21.71 -4.31
CA SER A 67 10.84 21.58 -3.36
C SER A 67 11.68 20.33 -3.61
N ASP A 68 12.96 20.41 -3.31
CA ASP A 68 13.90 19.28 -3.35
C ASP A 68 13.97 18.60 -1.98
N LEU A 69 13.35 17.43 -1.88
CA LEU A 69 13.20 16.66 -0.66
C LEU A 69 13.97 15.31 -0.72
N ARG A 70 14.94 15.22 -1.64
CA ARG A 70 15.72 13.99 -1.84
C ARG A 70 16.42 13.55 -0.58
N GLY A 71 16.28 12.28 -0.25
CA GLY A 71 16.88 11.69 0.95
C GLY A 71 16.35 12.25 2.27
N ALA A 72 15.33 13.10 2.27
CA ALA A 72 14.75 13.64 3.50
C ALA A 72 13.96 12.57 4.28
N ASN A 73 13.91 12.72 5.60
CA ASN A 73 13.23 11.81 6.50
C ASN A 73 11.94 12.42 7.04
N PHE A 74 10.81 11.89 6.59
CA PHE A 74 9.43 12.24 7.03
C PHE A 74 8.76 11.12 7.82
N CYS A 75 9.51 10.17 8.38
CA CYS A 75 8.91 9.08 9.14
C CYS A 75 7.94 9.59 10.20
N LYS A 76 6.68 9.11 10.15
CA LYS A 76 5.62 9.48 11.09
C LYS A 76 5.33 10.99 11.15
N ALA A 77 5.72 11.77 10.15
CA ALA A 77 5.31 13.17 10.03
C ALA A 77 3.83 13.27 9.59
N SER A 78 3.20 14.38 9.95
CA SER A 78 1.85 14.72 9.49
C SER A 78 1.93 15.71 8.33
N LEU A 79 1.49 15.30 7.13
CA LEU A 79 1.49 16.08 5.89
C LEU A 79 0.07 16.12 5.28
N GLN A 80 -0.95 16.24 6.10
CA GLN A 80 -2.34 16.27 5.63
C GLN A 80 -2.61 17.57 4.87
N HIS A 81 -3.42 17.49 3.79
CA HIS A 81 -3.85 18.63 2.98
C HIS A 81 -2.69 19.42 2.33
N THR A 82 -1.52 18.79 2.18
CA THR A 82 -0.31 19.43 1.64
C THR A 82 -0.33 19.53 0.11
N ASN A 83 0.35 20.55 -0.41
CA ASN A 83 0.70 20.64 -1.81
C ASN A 83 2.14 20.14 -2.03
N LEU A 84 2.26 18.91 -2.47
CA LEU A 84 3.53 18.24 -2.78
C LEU A 84 3.77 18.13 -4.30
N SER A 85 2.98 18.87 -5.11
CA SER A 85 3.08 18.74 -6.55
C SER A 85 4.44 19.19 -7.08
N TYR A 86 4.99 18.40 -8.01
CA TYR A 86 6.34 18.58 -8.57
C TYR A 86 7.49 18.51 -7.55
N ALA A 87 7.27 18.08 -6.31
CA ALA A 87 8.34 17.89 -5.35
C ALA A 87 9.17 16.63 -5.68
N ASP A 88 10.46 16.69 -5.39
CA ASP A 88 11.39 15.59 -5.62
C ASP A 88 11.67 14.85 -4.29
N PHE A 89 11.08 13.66 -4.14
CA PHE A 89 11.20 12.79 -2.97
C PHE A 89 12.09 11.57 -3.23
N ARG A 90 12.91 11.58 -4.28
CA ARG A 90 13.76 10.42 -4.55
C ARG A 90 14.61 10.04 -3.33
N GLU A 91 14.64 8.72 -3.04
CA GLU A 91 15.39 8.18 -1.90
C GLU A 91 14.89 8.68 -0.51
N ALA A 92 13.79 9.44 -0.46
CA ALA A 92 13.24 9.91 0.81
C ALA A 92 12.58 8.79 1.62
N THR A 93 12.50 8.99 2.94
CA THR A 93 11.85 8.04 3.86
C THR A 93 10.58 8.64 4.45
N LEU A 94 9.41 8.09 4.05
CA LEU A 94 8.08 8.54 4.48
C LEU A 94 7.33 7.43 5.24
N ASN A 95 8.05 6.53 5.90
CA ASN A 95 7.44 5.37 6.57
C ASN A 95 6.46 5.82 7.66
N ASN A 96 5.21 5.32 7.57
CA ASN A 96 4.10 5.68 8.45
C ASN A 96 3.79 7.20 8.47
N ALA A 97 4.14 7.95 7.43
CA ALA A 97 3.73 9.34 7.29
C ALA A 97 2.24 9.46 6.96
N TYR A 98 1.59 10.54 7.42
CA TYR A 98 0.19 10.83 7.15
C TYR A 98 0.08 11.90 6.06
N ILE A 99 -0.19 11.48 4.81
CA ILE A 99 -0.22 12.34 3.61
C ILE A 99 -1.67 12.43 3.06
N PHE A 100 -2.63 12.26 3.94
CA PHE A 100 -4.05 12.19 3.60
C PHE A 100 -4.54 13.47 2.88
N ASN A 101 -5.38 13.27 1.83
CA ASN A 101 -6.05 14.36 1.11
C ASN A 101 -5.09 15.43 0.55
N SER A 102 -3.96 15.01 0.02
CA SER A 102 -2.88 15.88 -0.47
C SER A 102 -2.74 15.84 -1.99
N ASN A 103 -2.11 16.86 -2.55
CA ASN A 103 -1.79 16.91 -3.97
C ASN A 103 -0.32 16.52 -4.21
N LEU A 104 -0.11 15.32 -4.76
CA LEU A 104 1.20 14.78 -5.11
C LEU A 104 1.39 14.66 -6.64
N SER A 105 0.58 15.41 -7.41
CA SER A 105 0.67 15.31 -8.87
C SER A 105 2.06 15.73 -9.38
N TYR A 106 2.61 14.92 -10.30
CA TYR A 106 3.96 15.12 -10.84
C TYR A 106 5.11 15.04 -9.81
N ALA A 107 4.86 14.59 -8.58
CA ALA A 107 5.93 14.35 -7.62
C ALA A 107 6.75 13.12 -8.01
N ASP A 108 8.05 13.15 -7.71
CA ASP A 108 8.97 12.05 -7.98
C ASP A 108 9.31 11.33 -6.66
N PHE A 109 8.87 10.07 -6.54
CA PHE A 109 9.13 9.17 -5.41
C PHE A 109 10.08 8.01 -5.77
N GLY A 110 10.88 8.17 -6.82
CA GLY A 110 11.80 7.13 -7.26
C GLY A 110 12.64 6.59 -6.10
N ASP A 111 12.64 5.27 -5.89
CA ASP A 111 13.35 4.58 -4.81
C ASP A 111 13.01 5.06 -3.37
N ALA A 112 11.93 5.82 -3.19
CA ALA A 112 11.50 6.26 -1.86
C ALA A 112 10.87 5.12 -1.04
N SER A 113 10.97 5.23 0.29
CA SER A 113 10.31 4.31 1.22
C SER A 113 9.05 4.94 1.83
N LEU A 114 7.87 4.37 1.49
CA LEU A 114 6.55 4.80 1.98
C LEU A 114 5.84 3.67 2.74
N VAL A 115 6.59 2.78 3.40
CA VAL A 115 6.03 1.62 4.12
C VAL A 115 5.03 2.08 5.18
N GLY A 116 3.78 1.59 5.07
CA GLY A 116 2.70 1.95 5.99
C GLY A 116 2.23 3.41 5.91
N ALA A 117 2.67 4.19 4.92
CA ALA A 117 2.22 5.58 4.76
C ALA A 117 0.72 5.65 4.40
N CYS A 118 0.02 6.66 4.90
CA CYS A 118 -1.37 6.94 4.56
C CYS A 118 -1.42 8.06 3.49
N LEU A 119 -1.72 7.69 2.25
CA LEU A 119 -1.92 8.60 1.12
C LEU A 119 -3.41 8.69 0.72
N ALA A 120 -4.31 8.11 1.49
CA ALA A 120 -5.72 8.00 1.11
C ALA A 120 -6.33 9.34 0.68
N HIS A 121 -7.20 9.30 -0.34
CA HIS A 121 -7.88 10.45 -0.95
C HIS A 121 -6.95 11.46 -1.65
N SER A 122 -5.70 11.09 -1.95
CA SER A 122 -4.73 12.01 -2.57
C SER A 122 -4.73 11.93 -4.09
N ASN A 123 -4.29 13.03 -4.71
CA ASN A 123 -4.08 13.11 -6.15
C ASN A 123 -2.64 12.70 -6.48
N LEU A 124 -2.48 11.55 -7.12
CA LEU A 124 -1.20 10.97 -7.54
C LEU A 124 -1.01 11.05 -9.08
N ALA A 125 -1.76 11.93 -9.75
CA ALA A 125 -1.71 12.02 -11.20
C ALA A 125 -0.29 12.36 -11.70
N LYS A 126 0.24 11.50 -12.59
CA LYS A 126 1.58 11.64 -13.17
C LYS A 126 2.73 11.63 -12.14
N ALA A 127 2.48 11.16 -10.92
CA ALA A 127 3.56 10.91 -9.96
C ALA A 127 4.39 9.70 -10.41
N ASP A 128 5.69 9.77 -10.16
CA ASP A 128 6.63 8.68 -10.41
C ASP A 128 6.92 7.93 -9.09
N PHE A 129 6.55 6.64 -9.04
CA PHE A 129 6.87 5.74 -7.93
C PHE A 129 7.85 4.63 -8.36
N GLY A 130 8.60 4.83 -9.44
CA GLY A 130 9.54 3.83 -9.95
C GLY A 130 10.48 3.32 -8.85
N GLY A 131 10.48 2.02 -8.57
CA GLY A 131 11.30 1.42 -7.50
C GLY A 131 10.85 1.72 -6.07
N ALA A 132 9.83 2.55 -5.85
CA ALA A 132 9.37 2.91 -4.50
C ALA A 132 8.82 1.72 -3.71
N ASN A 133 8.93 1.78 -2.39
CA ASN A 133 8.36 0.78 -1.49
C ASN A 133 7.10 1.31 -0.80
N LEU A 134 5.93 0.89 -1.30
CA LEU A 134 4.58 1.20 -0.79
C LEU A 134 3.96 0.05 0.02
N CYS A 135 4.78 -0.88 0.52
CA CYS A 135 4.30 -2.02 1.29
C CYS A 135 3.45 -1.54 2.49
N TRP A 136 2.24 -2.11 2.67
CA TRP A 136 1.28 -1.73 3.71
C TRP A 136 0.73 -0.28 3.60
N ALA A 137 0.97 0.45 2.53
CA ALA A 137 0.47 1.81 2.38
C ALA A 137 -1.05 1.83 2.21
N ASP A 138 -1.69 2.86 2.77
CA ASP A 138 -3.10 3.14 2.53
C ASP A 138 -3.23 4.11 1.34
N LEU A 139 -3.66 3.57 0.21
CA LEU A 139 -3.83 4.27 -1.05
C LEU A 139 -5.32 4.39 -1.45
N ARG A 140 -6.24 4.19 -0.48
CA ARG A 140 -7.68 4.21 -0.77
C ARG A 140 -8.12 5.51 -1.42
N SER A 141 -8.99 5.38 -2.42
CA SER A 141 -9.60 6.52 -3.12
C SER A 141 -8.59 7.49 -3.76
N CYS A 142 -7.36 7.05 -4.04
CA CYS A 142 -6.37 7.85 -4.75
C CYS A 142 -6.67 7.93 -6.25
N ALA A 143 -6.21 9.01 -6.89
CA ALA A 143 -6.28 9.19 -8.35
C ALA A 143 -4.89 9.01 -8.98
N PHE A 144 -4.69 7.93 -9.77
CA PHE A 144 -3.40 7.54 -10.37
C PHE A 144 -3.29 7.90 -11.87
N TYR A 145 -3.99 8.90 -12.35
CA TYR A 145 -4.00 9.23 -13.77
C TYR A 145 -2.57 9.40 -14.33
N HIS A 146 -2.13 8.48 -15.20
CA HIS A 146 -0.77 8.40 -15.76
C HIS A 146 0.38 8.33 -14.73
N ALA A 147 0.14 7.85 -13.51
CA ALA A 147 1.22 7.57 -12.56
C ALA A 147 2.11 6.42 -13.05
N ASP A 148 3.40 6.48 -12.73
CA ASP A 148 4.35 5.40 -12.98
C ASP A 148 4.52 4.54 -11.72
N LEU A 149 4.13 3.25 -11.79
CA LEU A 149 4.25 2.27 -10.69
C LEU A 149 5.22 1.13 -11.05
N ARG A 150 6.10 1.33 -12.05
CA ARG A 150 7.04 0.28 -12.46
C ARG A 150 8.03 -0.03 -11.35
N PHE A 151 8.27 -1.33 -11.12
CA PHE A 151 9.18 -1.83 -10.09
C PHE A 151 8.81 -1.43 -8.65
N CYS A 152 7.65 -0.85 -8.45
CA CYS A 152 7.14 -0.46 -7.15
C CYS A 152 6.72 -1.69 -6.34
N ASN A 153 7.09 -1.75 -5.06
CA ASN A 153 6.59 -2.75 -4.14
C ASN A 153 5.36 -2.21 -3.38
N PHE A 154 4.17 -2.71 -3.72
CA PHE A 154 2.94 -2.38 -3.00
C PHE A 154 2.28 -3.61 -2.36
N MET A 155 3.10 -4.58 -1.92
CA MET A 155 2.59 -5.74 -1.18
C MET A 155 1.80 -5.28 0.05
N TYR A 156 0.57 -5.81 0.21
CA TYR A 156 -0.39 -5.42 1.26
C TYR A 156 -0.85 -3.96 1.23
N ALA A 157 -0.57 -3.19 0.19
CA ALA A 157 -1.13 -1.85 0.05
C ALA A 157 -2.64 -1.91 -0.23
N ASN A 158 -3.40 -0.96 0.33
CA ASN A 158 -4.85 -0.89 0.15
C ASN A 158 -5.20 0.14 -0.94
N LEU A 159 -5.59 -0.33 -2.13
CA LEU A 159 -5.98 0.51 -3.26
C LEU A 159 -7.50 0.61 -3.46
N ARG A 160 -8.31 0.20 -2.48
CA ARG A 160 -9.77 0.20 -2.60
C ARG A 160 -10.33 1.56 -3.01
N GLY A 161 -11.18 1.60 -4.02
CA GLY A 161 -11.81 2.82 -4.53
C GLY A 161 -10.87 3.76 -5.29
N SER A 162 -9.60 3.38 -5.53
CA SER A 162 -8.67 4.17 -6.33
C SER A 162 -9.05 4.16 -7.80
N LYS A 163 -8.75 5.27 -8.49
CA LYS A 163 -9.10 5.49 -9.90
C LYS A 163 -7.85 5.57 -10.76
N TYR A 164 -7.97 5.12 -12.02
CA TYR A 164 -6.91 5.20 -13.04
C TYR A 164 -5.61 4.51 -12.62
N VAL A 165 -5.71 3.46 -11.79
CA VAL A 165 -4.53 2.68 -11.38
C VAL A 165 -3.92 2.05 -12.64
N PRO A 166 -2.60 2.20 -12.88
CA PRO A 166 -1.92 1.56 -14.00
C PRO A 166 -2.12 0.03 -13.98
N TYR A 167 -1.98 -0.59 -15.16
CA TYR A 167 -2.11 -2.05 -15.24
C TYR A 167 -1.09 -2.74 -14.32
N ILE A 168 -1.60 -3.50 -13.38
CA ILE A 168 -0.84 -4.38 -12.50
C ILE A 168 -1.22 -5.82 -12.85
N PRO A 169 -0.30 -6.69 -13.26
CA PRO A 169 -0.60 -8.08 -13.57
C PRO A 169 -1.30 -8.79 -12.41
N PHE A 170 -2.19 -9.73 -12.73
CA PHE A 170 -2.75 -10.62 -11.73
C PHE A 170 -1.66 -11.52 -11.13
N GLN A 171 -1.80 -11.85 -9.85
CA GLN A 171 -0.98 -12.87 -9.20
C GLN A 171 -1.39 -14.31 -9.61
N CYS A 172 -2.54 -14.47 -10.24
CA CYS A 172 -2.99 -15.71 -10.85
C CYS A 172 -2.99 -15.59 -12.39
N PRO A 173 -2.94 -16.71 -13.13
CA PRO A 173 -3.05 -16.71 -14.59
C PRO A 173 -4.30 -15.94 -15.06
N SER A 174 -4.14 -15.09 -16.08
CA SER A 174 -5.24 -14.27 -16.63
C SER A 174 -6.21 -15.10 -17.47
N ASP A 175 -5.73 -16.19 -18.06
CA ASP A 175 -6.47 -17.07 -18.96
C ASP A 175 -6.14 -18.55 -18.71
N GLY A 176 -6.81 -19.45 -19.43
CA GLY A 176 -6.66 -20.89 -19.27
C GLY A 176 -7.18 -21.42 -17.92
N ALA A 177 -7.33 -22.72 -17.80
CA ALA A 177 -7.62 -23.38 -16.53
C ALA A 177 -6.29 -23.66 -15.79
N PHE A 178 -6.34 -23.56 -14.46
CA PHE A 178 -5.16 -23.84 -13.61
C PHE A 178 -5.57 -24.35 -12.23
N VAL A 179 -4.59 -24.85 -11.48
CA VAL A 179 -4.79 -25.35 -10.11
C VAL A 179 -4.50 -24.25 -9.10
N GLY A 180 -5.43 -24.07 -8.16
CA GLY A 180 -5.30 -23.24 -6.97
C GLY A 180 -5.44 -24.06 -5.68
N TRP A 181 -5.07 -23.48 -4.57
CA TRP A 181 -5.10 -24.10 -3.25
C TRP A 181 -5.80 -23.18 -2.24
N LYS A 182 -6.65 -23.77 -1.41
CA LYS A 182 -7.37 -23.06 -0.33
C LYS A 182 -7.19 -23.82 0.98
N LYS A 183 -7.06 -23.09 2.09
CA LYS A 183 -7.02 -23.69 3.44
C LYS A 183 -8.32 -23.39 4.18
N VAL A 184 -8.95 -24.42 4.70
CA VAL A 184 -10.17 -24.34 5.53
C VAL A 184 -9.99 -25.30 6.70
N ASN A 185 -10.07 -24.81 7.94
CA ASN A 185 -9.98 -25.65 9.16
C ASN A 185 -8.80 -26.64 9.15
N ASN A 186 -7.60 -26.19 8.81
CA ASN A 186 -6.39 -27.02 8.67
C ASN A 186 -6.42 -28.11 7.57
N VAL A 187 -7.43 -28.10 6.70
CA VAL A 187 -7.49 -28.93 5.48
C VAL A 187 -7.14 -28.08 4.28
N LEU A 188 -6.27 -28.57 3.41
CA LEU A 188 -6.00 -27.96 2.11
C LEU A 188 -6.95 -28.53 1.08
N ILE A 189 -7.63 -27.65 0.36
CA ILE A 189 -8.51 -27.98 -0.76
C ILE A 189 -7.76 -27.69 -2.04
N LYS A 190 -7.61 -28.69 -2.91
CA LYS A 190 -7.09 -28.52 -4.25
C LYS A 190 -8.25 -28.15 -5.18
N LEU A 191 -8.13 -27.02 -5.86
CA LEU A 191 -9.15 -26.47 -6.73
C LEU A 191 -8.64 -26.40 -8.17
N GLU A 192 -9.49 -26.69 -9.13
CA GLU A 192 -9.31 -26.27 -10.52
C GLU A 192 -10.10 -24.97 -10.72
N ILE A 193 -9.41 -23.94 -11.17
CA ILE A 193 -10.03 -22.67 -11.55
C ILE A 193 -10.30 -22.75 -13.06
N PRO A 194 -11.55 -22.83 -13.51
CA PRO A 194 -11.88 -23.00 -14.93
C PRO A 194 -11.40 -21.83 -15.79
N ALA A 195 -11.17 -22.06 -17.08
CA ALA A 195 -10.74 -21.02 -18.01
C ALA A 195 -11.70 -19.83 -18.09
N ASP A 196 -13.00 -20.08 -17.94
CA ASP A 196 -14.07 -19.08 -17.97
C ASP A 196 -14.46 -18.51 -16.59
N ALA A 197 -13.70 -18.82 -15.53
CA ALA A 197 -13.91 -18.22 -14.23
C ALA A 197 -13.50 -16.75 -14.23
N LYS A 198 -14.34 -15.87 -13.66
CA LYS A 198 -13.91 -14.53 -13.29
C LYS A 198 -12.86 -14.63 -12.19
N ARG A 199 -11.82 -13.83 -12.28
CA ARG A 199 -10.65 -13.89 -11.38
C ARG A 199 -10.27 -12.51 -10.90
N SER A 200 -9.78 -12.43 -9.68
CA SER A 200 -9.30 -11.19 -9.08
C SER A 200 -8.09 -11.48 -8.20
N SER A 201 -7.10 -10.63 -8.28
CA SER A 201 -6.00 -10.51 -7.33
C SER A 201 -5.46 -9.10 -7.38
N ALA A 202 -4.91 -8.60 -6.28
CA ALA A 202 -4.40 -7.24 -6.23
C ALA A 202 -2.93 -7.21 -5.76
N THR A 203 -2.69 -6.93 -4.49
CA THR A 203 -1.37 -6.65 -3.96
C THR A 203 -0.77 -7.80 -3.16
N THR A 204 -1.55 -8.86 -2.90
CA THR A 204 -1.09 -10.06 -2.17
C THR A 204 -1.11 -11.31 -3.07
N ASN A 205 -0.53 -12.41 -2.59
CA ASN A 205 -0.60 -13.71 -3.26
C ASN A 205 -1.99 -14.35 -3.17
N LYS A 206 -2.94 -13.72 -2.46
CA LYS A 206 -4.32 -14.18 -2.30
C LYS A 206 -5.14 -13.78 -3.52
N CYS A 207 -5.71 -14.76 -4.18
CA CYS A 207 -6.56 -14.59 -5.35
C CYS A 207 -8.01 -14.93 -5.01
N ARG A 208 -8.95 -14.46 -5.84
CA ARG A 208 -10.39 -14.79 -5.76
C ARG A 208 -10.91 -15.22 -7.11
N CYS A 209 -11.94 -16.07 -7.09
CA CYS A 209 -12.71 -16.41 -8.29
C CYS A 209 -14.21 -16.54 -7.98
N ASP A 210 -15.04 -16.52 -9.04
CA ASP A 210 -16.48 -16.69 -8.98
C ASP A 210 -16.93 -18.16 -9.04
N LYS A 211 -16.02 -19.09 -9.38
CA LYS A 211 -16.27 -20.53 -9.40
C LYS A 211 -14.98 -21.32 -9.39
N ALA A 212 -15.03 -22.52 -8.83
CA ALA A 212 -13.93 -23.48 -8.85
C ALA A 212 -14.48 -24.91 -8.81
N LYS A 213 -13.70 -25.88 -9.34
CA LYS A 213 -13.99 -27.32 -9.19
C LYS A 213 -13.14 -27.90 -8.09
N VAL A 214 -13.74 -28.65 -7.19
CA VAL A 214 -13.02 -29.30 -6.08
C VAL A 214 -12.36 -30.59 -6.59
N LEU A 215 -11.02 -30.62 -6.58
CA LEU A 215 -10.27 -31.78 -7.03
C LEU A 215 -9.98 -32.77 -5.91
N GLY A 216 -9.84 -32.30 -4.67
CA GLY A 216 -9.56 -33.16 -3.52
C GLY A 216 -9.19 -32.38 -2.26
N PHE A 217 -9.05 -33.09 -1.17
CA PHE A 217 -8.72 -32.59 0.15
C PHE A 217 -7.41 -33.19 0.63
N TYR A 218 -6.60 -32.40 1.31
CA TYR A 218 -5.25 -32.79 1.76
C TYR A 218 -5.03 -32.40 3.22
N ASP A 219 -4.09 -33.03 3.88
CA ASP A 219 -3.65 -32.67 5.23
C ASP A 219 -3.11 -31.21 5.23
N SER A 220 -2.86 -30.67 6.40
CA SER A 220 -2.42 -29.29 6.60
C SER A 220 -1.08 -28.96 5.92
N LEU A 221 -0.28 -29.96 5.61
CA LEU A 221 1.00 -29.84 4.90
C LEU A 221 0.86 -30.15 3.38
N GLY A 222 -0.31 -30.60 2.95
CA GLY A 222 -0.59 -30.97 1.57
C GLY A 222 0.18 -32.20 1.09
N SER A 223 0.65 -33.05 2.02
CA SER A 223 1.45 -34.23 1.72
C SER A 223 0.61 -35.48 1.50
N LYS A 224 -0.54 -35.58 2.15
CA LYS A 224 -1.42 -36.73 2.09
C LYS A 224 -2.84 -36.31 1.68
N GLU A 225 -3.38 -36.97 0.66
CA GLU A 225 -4.80 -36.84 0.31
C GLU A 225 -5.67 -37.50 1.38
N LEU A 226 -6.72 -36.80 1.80
CA LEU A 226 -7.65 -37.24 2.84
C LEU A 226 -8.85 -37.94 2.17
N ASP A 227 -9.31 -39.02 2.78
CA ASP A 227 -10.52 -39.76 2.35
C ASP A 227 -11.78 -39.07 2.91
N ILE A 228 -11.99 -37.84 2.48
CA ILE A 228 -13.21 -37.07 2.78
C ILE A 228 -13.82 -36.60 1.49
N THR A 229 -15.15 -36.56 1.45
CA THR A 229 -15.91 -36.20 0.24
C THR A 229 -16.40 -34.77 0.24
N GLU A 230 -16.51 -34.15 1.42
CA GLU A 230 -17.02 -32.80 1.56
C GLU A 230 -16.40 -32.05 2.74
N LEU A 231 -16.38 -30.71 2.67
CA LEU A 231 -15.95 -29.80 3.71
C LEU A 231 -16.77 -28.51 3.65
N VAL A 232 -17.21 -28.01 4.80
CA VAL A 232 -17.96 -26.76 4.92
C VAL A 232 -17.06 -25.68 5.52
N ASN A 233 -17.08 -24.48 4.94
CA ASN A 233 -16.46 -23.28 5.48
C ASN A 233 -17.55 -22.41 6.12
N ASP A 234 -17.67 -22.44 7.44
CA ASP A 234 -18.70 -21.72 8.18
C ASP A 234 -18.33 -20.28 8.52
N LYS A 235 -17.05 -19.90 8.37
CA LYS A 235 -16.54 -18.63 8.93
C LYS A 235 -16.79 -17.42 8.01
N PHE A 236 -16.43 -17.50 6.73
CA PHE A 236 -16.39 -16.31 5.87
C PHE A 236 -17.23 -16.43 4.60
N GLU A 237 -17.22 -17.58 3.93
CA GLU A 237 -17.82 -17.73 2.60
C GLU A 237 -19.06 -18.63 2.63
N LYS A 238 -19.36 -19.29 3.74
CA LYS A 238 -20.46 -20.28 3.90
C LYS A 238 -20.58 -21.26 2.72
N CYS A 239 -19.44 -21.61 2.10
CA CYS A 239 -19.38 -22.50 0.96
C CYS A 239 -19.22 -23.96 1.41
N LYS A 240 -19.95 -24.84 0.74
CA LYS A 240 -19.77 -26.29 0.82
C LYS A 240 -18.89 -26.75 -0.34
N TYR A 241 -17.76 -27.38 -0.03
CA TYR A 241 -16.83 -27.95 -1.00
C TYR A 241 -17.07 -29.46 -1.07
N VAL A 242 -17.48 -29.98 -2.24
CA VAL A 242 -17.74 -31.40 -2.49
C VAL A 242 -16.78 -31.89 -3.58
N LYS A 243 -16.05 -32.98 -3.32
CA LYS A 243 -15.07 -33.54 -4.26
C LYS A 243 -15.71 -33.88 -5.61
N GLY A 244 -15.13 -33.38 -6.68
CA GLY A 244 -15.61 -33.56 -8.05
C GLY A 244 -16.63 -32.54 -8.51
N GLU A 245 -17.22 -31.75 -7.63
CA GLU A 245 -18.26 -30.76 -7.95
C GLU A 245 -17.71 -29.34 -8.10
N MET A 246 -18.50 -28.50 -8.76
CA MET A 246 -18.27 -27.07 -8.84
C MET A 246 -18.77 -26.38 -7.57
N VAL A 247 -17.98 -25.46 -7.04
CA VAL A 247 -18.33 -24.56 -5.95
C VAL A 247 -18.48 -23.15 -6.46
N TYR A 248 -19.47 -22.45 -5.93
CA TYR A 248 -19.78 -21.05 -6.25
C TYR A 248 -19.90 -20.27 -4.93
N PRO A 249 -19.36 -19.03 -4.85
CA PRO A 249 -19.65 -18.15 -3.73
C PRO A 249 -21.07 -17.59 -3.88
N ASP A 250 -21.64 -17.05 -2.82
CA ASP A 250 -22.92 -16.35 -2.84
C ASP A 250 -22.85 -15.06 -3.70
N PHE A 251 -21.70 -14.43 -3.76
CA PHE A 251 -21.41 -13.22 -4.57
C PHE A 251 -19.93 -13.17 -4.95
N PHE A 252 -19.59 -12.51 -6.06
CA PHE A 252 -18.21 -12.21 -6.48
C PHE A 252 -18.05 -10.71 -6.65
N ASP A 253 -17.14 -10.12 -5.86
CA ASP A 253 -16.80 -8.70 -5.96
C ASP A 253 -15.78 -8.48 -7.08
N GLU A 254 -16.15 -7.72 -8.10
CA GLU A 254 -15.29 -7.41 -9.25
C GLU A 254 -14.23 -6.34 -8.92
N ASP A 255 -14.38 -5.57 -7.83
CA ASP A 255 -13.33 -4.64 -7.39
C ASP A 255 -12.11 -5.43 -6.90
N ARG A 256 -11.08 -5.50 -7.75
CA ARG A 256 -9.85 -6.24 -7.45
C ARG A 256 -9.11 -5.72 -6.23
N TRP A 257 -9.26 -4.45 -5.90
CA TRP A 257 -8.57 -3.80 -4.79
C TRP A 257 -9.22 -4.10 -3.42
N ASN A 258 -10.40 -4.70 -3.43
CA ASN A 258 -11.09 -5.15 -2.22
C ASN A 258 -10.76 -6.63 -1.94
N GLU A 259 -9.51 -6.93 -1.56
CA GLU A 259 -8.97 -8.30 -1.46
C GLU A 259 -9.69 -9.22 -0.47
N CYS A 260 -10.30 -8.65 0.57
CA CYS A 260 -11.02 -9.43 1.60
C CYS A 260 -12.53 -9.52 1.33
N SER A 261 -12.99 -9.18 0.11
CA SER A 261 -14.40 -9.22 -0.27
C SER A 261 -14.85 -10.62 -0.74
N HIS A 262 -16.08 -10.69 -1.24
CA HIS A 262 -16.75 -11.92 -1.63
C HIS A 262 -16.09 -12.61 -2.84
N GLY A 263 -16.11 -13.92 -2.83
CA GLY A 263 -15.51 -14.80 -3.83
C GLY A 263 -14.80 -16.00 -3.18
N ILE A 264 -14.47 -17.02 -3.97
CA ILE A 264 -13.68 -18.14 -3.49
C ILE A 264 -12.21 -17.71 -3.42
N HIS A 265 -11.71 -17.51 -2.21
CA HIS A 265 -10.29 -17.18 -1.99
C HIS A 265 -9.38 -18.40 -2.14
N PHE A 266 -8.29 -18.24 -2.87
CA PHE A 266 -7.29 -19.29 -3.12
C PHE A 266 -5.89 -18.71 -3.31
N PHE A 267 -4.89 -19.59 -3.34
CA PHE A 267 -3.50 -19.28 -3.68
C PHE A 267 -3.07 -20.14 -4.87
N VAL A 268 -2.29 -19.57 -5.79
CA VAL A 268 -1.69 -20.32 -6.91
C VAL A 268 -0.60 -21.23 -6.37
N ASN A 269 0.23 -20.72 -5.45
CA ASN A 269 1.29 -21.49 -4.81
C ASN A 269 0.72 -22.25 -3.59
N LYS A 270 0.95 -23.57 -3.55
CA LYS A 270 0.52 -24.42 -2.44
C LYS A 270 1.14 -24.02 -1.12
N GLN A 271 2.40 -23.57 -1.09
CA GLN A 271 3.09 -23.17 0.13
C GLN A 271 2.45 -21.91 0.77
N ASP A 272 1.97 -20.98 -0.06
CA ASP A 272 1.27 -19.81 0.42
C ASP A 272 -0.04 -20.19 1.11
N ALA A 273 -0.77 -21.18 0.58
CA ALA A 273 -1.97 -21.71 1.23
C ALA A 273 -1.64 -22.42 2.56
N ILE A 274 -0.54 -23.16 2.63
CA ILE A 274 -0.08 -23.84 3.87
C ILE A 274 0.23 -22.80 4.95
N ASN A 275 0.96 -21.75 4.60
CA ASN A 275 1.43 -20.71 5.51
C ASN A 275 0.32 -19.74 5.92
N TYR A 276 -0.81 -19.75 5.23
CA TYR A 276 -1.93 -18.86 5.53
C TYR A 276 -2.60 -19.27 6.85
N ASN A 277 -2.60 -18.34 7.82
CA ASN A 277 -3.31 -18.49 9.09
C ASN A 277 -4.61 -17.67 9.02
N ASN A 278 -5.73 -18.37 9.09
CA ASN A 278 -7.08 -17.77 9.16
C ASN A 278 -7.38 -17.27 10.57
#